data_876488ad0dbd843ee3f44e5771126612
#
_entry.id   876488ad0dbd843ee3f44e5771126612
#
_cell.length_a   1.000
_cell.length_b   1.000
_cell.length_c   1.000
_cell.angle_alpha   90.00
_cell.angle_beta   90.00
_cell.angle_gamma   90.00
#
_symmetry.space_group_name_H-M   'P 1'
#
loop_
_entity.id
_entity.type
_entity.pdbx_description
1 polymer ?
#
loop_
_entity_poly.entity_id
_entity_poly.type
_entity_poly.pdbx_seq_one_letter_code
_entity_poly.pdbx_strand_id
1 'polypeptide(L)'
;MSLRNHASEYQFVDDPTLEHRAVVTSHTGLVAAWHNLPLYGRIIIGVILGVATGLLLGNQAAFLAVPGKLVLRLLGALAPPLILAAIVHTFMTTHLGGPLAVRLPRLLLMNTLVAITIGLTVANVIQPGRGAGLAPSEPSVETTATVNPLVAFIENVPKSLLGPLGDDGKVIGVIFVAVAFGMALRTERHRPLGTVEHLVELVLESLIKILHWIIAVVPLAVFGIVASIVGTEGFAQFQALGIFVLSVLLALAIQATYYLVRIRFGSWVRPCELLRGGRDALVMAFSTASSTATMPVTYAALKDRVGLRDQSASMGALVGANFNNDGTALYEAMAALFIAQMIGMDLS
;
A
#
# COMPACT_ATOMS: atom_id res chain seq x y z
N MET A 1 60.09 25.44 7.36
CA MET A 1 59.20 25.95 8.40
C MET A 1 57.88 25.16 8.33
N SER A 2 57.70 24.26 9.28
CA SER A 2 56.79 23.13 9.28
C SER A 2 55.36 23.56 9.64
N LEU A 3 54.35 23.17 8.86
CA LEU A 3 52.97 23.19 9.29
C LEU A 3 52.48 21.72 9.40
N ARG A 4 52.41 21.29 10.66
CA ARG A 4 51.92 19.96 11.04
C ARG A 4 50.42 19.84 10.83
N ASN A 5 50.05 18.74 10.15
CA ASN A 5 48.73 18.14 10.10
C ASN A 5 48.24 17.79 11.54
N HIS A 6 47.07 18.28 11.92
CA HIS A 6 46.25 17.70 12.94
C HIS A 6 45.12 16.90 12.27
N ALA A 7 45.38 15.63 12.02
CA ALA A 7 44.35 14.64 11.86
C ALA A 7 43.98 14.15 13.27
N SER A 8 42.80 14.46 13.73
CA SER A 8 42.25 13.88 14.95
C SER A 8 41.83 12.43 14.66
N GLU A 9 42.64 11.50 15.19
CA GLU A 9 42.29 10.09 15.33
C GLU A 9 41.05 9.97 16.21
N TYR A 10 39.91 9.58 15.61
CA TYR A 10 38.81 8.99 16.37
C TYR A 10 39.22 7.56 16.72
N GLN A 11 39.75 7.34 17.91
CA GLN A 11 39.88 6.02 18.52
C GLN A 11 38.47 5.52 18.82
N PHE A 12 38.03 4.50 18.06
CA PHE A 12 36.95 3.64 18.50
C PHE A 12 37.40 2.91 19.77
N VAL A 13 36.84 3.30 20.89
CA VAL A 13 36.95 2.52 22.13
C VAL A 13 35.97 1.36 21.95
N ASP A 14 36.50 0.19 21.61
CA ASP A 14 35.80 -1.07 21.75
C ASP A 14 35.54 -1.32 23.25
N ASP A 15 34.33 -1.01 23.69
CA ASP A 15 33.85 -1.38 25.02
C ASP A 15 33.10 -2.74 24.88
N PRO A 16 33.72 -3.86 25.31
CA PRO A 16 33.11 -5.17 25.20
C PRO A 16 31.96 -5.42 26.19
N THR A 17 31.55 -4.40 26.96
CA THR A 17 30.48 -4.51 27.96
C THR A 17 29.10 -4.05 27.46
N LEU A 18 29.00 -3.51 26.23
CA LEU A 18 27.75 -3.18 25.57
C LEU A 18 27.28 -4.32 24.66
N GLU A 19 27.40 -5.57 25.08
CA GLU A 19 26.51 -6.59 24.58
C GLU A 19 25.08 -6.14 24.89
N HIS A 20 24.38 -5.67 23.87
CA HIS A 20 22.95 -5.57 23.90
C HIS A 20 22.40 -6.95 24.27
N ARG A 21 22.18 -7.16 25.57
CA ARG A 21 21.22 -8.16 26.04
C ARG A 21 19.89 -7.77 25.44
N ALA A 22 19.66 -8.23 24.20
CA ALA A 22 18.33 -8.49 23.74
C ALA A 22 17.72 -9.40 24.80
N VAL A 23 16.87 -8.82 25.66
CA VAL A 23 16.01 -9.57 26.55
C VAL A 23 15.09 -10.34 25.61
N VAL A 24 15.58 -11.49 25.15
CA VAL A 24 14.75 -12.52 24.54
C VAL A 24 13.87 -13.04 25.67
N THR A 25 12.77 -12.35 25.92
CA THR A 25 11.65 -12.92 26.65
C THR A 25 11.18 -14.10 25.82
N SER A 26 11.67 -15.29 26.14
CA SER A 26 11.17 -16.55 25.59
C SER A 26 9.73 -16.70 26.06
N HIS A 27 8.80 -16.11 25.32
CA HIS A 27 7.39 -16.45 25.43
C HIS A 27 7.24 -17.88 24.91
N THR A 28 7.45 -18.87 25.77
CA THR A 28 7.15 -20.27 25.50
C THR A 28 5.64 -20.44 25.55
N GLY A 29 5.01 -20.69 24.40
CA GLY A 29 3.58 -20.95 24.36
C GLY A 29 2.91 -20.49 23.06
N LEU A 30 1.61 -20.63 22.99
CA LEU A 30 0.73 -20.24 21.87
C LEU A 30 0.91 -18.76 21.47
N VAL A 31 1.19 -17.87 22.42
CA VAL A 31 1.44 -16.44 22.19
C VAL A 31 2.72 -16.21 21.38
N ALA A 32 3.79 -16.96 21.67
CA ALA A 32 5.03 -16.88 20.89
C ALA A 32 4.83 -17.41 19.47
N ALA A 33 4.12 -18.52 19.33
CA ALA A 33 3.77 -19.08 18.02
C ALA A 33 2.95 -18.07 17.20
N TRP A 34 1.99 -17.37 17.84
CA TRP A 34 1.19 -16.33 17.20
C TRP A 34 2.04 -15.15 16.72
N HIS A 35 2.98 -14.67 17.51
CA HIS A 35 3.86 -13.55 17.13
C HIS A 35 4.85 -13.91 16.02
N ASN A 36 5.23 -15.18 15.91
CA ASN A 36 6.11 -15.66 14.84
C ASN A 36 5.39 -15.87 13.50
N LEU A 37 4.04 -15.91 13.50
CA LEU A 37 3.28 -16.02 12.27
C LEU A 37 3.29 -14.69 11.50
N PRO A 38 3.52 -14.69 10.18
CA PRO A 38 3.38 -13.50 9.36
C PRO A 38 1.93 -13.00 9.39
N LEU A 39 1.74 -11.70 9.12
CA LEU A 39 0.43 -11.03 9.20
C LEU A 39 -0.65 -11.77 8.39
N TYR A 40 -0.32 -12.19 7.17
CA TYR A 40 -1.26 -12.93 6.31
C TYR A 40 -1.70 -14.27 6.92
N GLY A 41 -0.81 -14.98 7.60
CA GLY A 41 -1.15 -16.22 8.30
C GLY A 41 -2.15 -15.98 9.43
N ARG A 42 -1.97 -14.92 10.22
CA ARG A 42 -2.90 -14.52 11.27
C ARG A 42 -4.26 -14.12 10.69
N ILE A 43 -4.27 -13.43 9.53
CA ILE A 43 -5.52 -13.05 8.83
C ILE A 43 -6.25 -14.30 8.35
N ILE A 44 -5.56 -15.28 7.73
CA ILE A 44 -6.18 -16.53 7.27
C ILE A 44 -6.81 -17.29 8.44
N ILE A 45 -6.09 -17.39 9.57
CA ILE A 45 -6.65 -17.99 10.79
C ILE A 45 -7.89 -17.23 11.26
N GLY A 46 -7.82 -15.89 11.26
CA GLY A 46 -8.96 -15.04 11.59
C GLY A 46 -10.19 -15.29 10.69
N VAL A 47 -9.97 -15.43 9.38
CA VAL A 47 -11.02 -15.77 8.41
C VAL A 47 -11.64 -17.14 8.73
N ILE A 48 -10.82 -18.19 8.88
CA ILE A 48 -11.30 -19.55 9.14
C ILE A 48 -12.11 -19.60 10.45
N LEU A 49 -11.57 -19.01 11.51
CA LEU A 49 -12.28 -18.93 12.81
C LEU A 49 -13.54 -18.07 12.71
N GLY A 50 -13.50 -16.98 11.93
CA GLY A 50 -14.64 -16.12 11.68
C GLY A 50 -15.79 -16.86 11.00
N VAL A 51 -15.49 -17.61 9.92
CA VAL A 51 -16.47 -18.46 9.23
C VAL A 51 -17.08 -19.47 10.19
N ALA A 52 -16.26 -20.22 10.93
CA ALA A 52 -16.73 -21.23 11.87
C ALA A 52 -17.63 -20.61 12.95
N THR A 53 -17.22 -19.47 13.53
CA THR A 53 -17.96 -18.77 14.57
C THR A 53 -19.26 -18.18 14.01
N GLY A 54 -19.25 -17.62 12.80
CA GLY A 54 -20.44 -17.09 12.13
C GLY A 54 -21.50 -18.17 11.90
N LEU A 55 -21.08 -19.35 11.41
CA LEU A 55 -21.97 -20.50 11.21
C LEU A 55 -22.58 -21.01 12.53
N LEU A 56 -21.82 -20.98 13.63
CA LEU A 56 -22.28 -21.45 14.94
C LEU A 56 -23.23 -20.46 15.63
N LEU A 57 -22.93 -19.15 15.58
CA LEU A 57 -23.67 -18.12 16.30
C LEU A 57 -24.85 -17.53 15.49
N GLY A 58 -24.84 -17.69 14.16
CA GLY A 58 -25.85 -17.10 13.30
C GLY A 58 -25.97 -15.58 13.53
N ASN A 59 -27.19 -15.06 13.60
CA ASN A 59 -27.46 -13.62 13.79
C ASN A 59 -26.84 -13.02 15.07
N GLN A 60 -26.49 -13.83 16.07
CA GLN A 60 -25.82 -13.36 17.27
C GLN A 60 -24.37 -12.93 16.99
N ALA A 61 -23.77 -13.33 15.87
CA ALA A 61 -22.41 -12.93 15.51
C ALA A 61 -22.30 -11.43 15.15
N ALA A 62 -23.39 -10.72 14.96
CA ALA A 62 -23.41 -9.30 14.56
C ALA A 62 -22.56 -8.38 15.46
N PHE A 63 -22.52 -8.64 16.80
CA PHE A 63 -21.72 -7.83 17.72
C PHE A 63 -20.20 -7.98 17.51
N LEU A 64 -19.76 -9.09 16.93
CA LEU A 64 -18.35 -9.33 16.64
C LEU A 64 -17.78 -8.38 15.57
N ALA A 65 -18.62 -7.71 14.78
CA ALA A 65 -18.18 -6.71 13.81
C ALA A 65 -17.63 -5.42 14.44
N VAL A 66 -17.89 -5.16 15.73
CA VAL A 66 -17.52 -3.90 16.41
C VAL A 66 -16.00 -3.61 16.34
N PRO A 67 -15.10 -4.55 16.68
CA PRO A 67 -13.66 -4.33 16.53
C PRO A 67 -13.26 -4.02 15.09
N GLY A 68 -13.87 -4.68 14.12
CA GLY A 68 -13.63 -4.44 12.70
C GLY A 68 -14.04 -3.03 12.26
N LYS A 69 -15.22 -2.58 12.65
CA LYS A 69 -15.68 -1.20 12.37
C LYS A 69 -14.78 -0.16 13.00
N LEU A 70 -14.26 -0.42 14.21
CA LEU A 70 -13.28 0.47 14.86
C LEU A 70 -11.98 0.56 14.07
N VAL A 71 -11.42 -0.58 13.66
CA VAL A 71 -10.18 -0.62 12.86
C VAL A 71 -10.36 0.11 11.53
N LEU A 72 -11.48 -0.09 10.83
CA LEU A 72 -11.77 0.63 9.58
C LEU A 72 -11.87 2.14 9.79
N ARG A 73 -12.50 2.61 10.86
CA ARG A 73 -12.55 4.04 11.21
C ARG A 73 -11.16 4.61 11.52
N LEU A 74 -10.34 3.87 12.26
CA LEU A 74 -8.96 4.31 12.56
C LEU A 74 -8.10 4.40 11.29
N LEU A 75 -8.24 3.43 10.37
CA LEU A 75 -7.56 3.47 9.07
C LEU A 75 -8.03 4.67 8.23
N GLY A 76 -9.35 4.92 8.19
CA GLY A 76 -9.93 6.07 7.50
C GLY A 76 -9.40 7.40 8.04
N ALA A 77 -9.36 7.55 9.37
CA ALA A 77 -8.87 8.76 10.02
C ALA A 77 -7.36 8.99 9.81
N LEU A 78 -6.57 7.91 9.67
CA LEU A 78 -5.13 8.01 9.47
C LEU A 78 -4.75 8.29 8.01
N ALA A 79 -5.57 7.90 7.04
CA ALA A 79 -5.25 7.99 5.62
C ALA A 79 -4.97 9.44 5.14
N PRO A 80 -5.80 10.46 5.43
CA PRO A 80 -5.57 11.83 4.97
C PRO A 80 -4.22 12.42 5.45
N PRO A 81 -3.88 12.41 6.76
CA PRO A 81 -2.61 12.96 7.22
C PRO A 81 -1.41 12.16 6.71
N LEU A 82 -1.54 10.84 6.55
CA LEU A 82 -0.48 10.00 6.01
C LEU A 82 -0.20 10.35 4.54
N ILE A 83 -1.24 10.51 3.73
CA ILE A 83 -1.13 10.90 2.32
C ILE A 83 -0.47 12.29 2.21
N LEU A 84 -0.92 13.25 3.02
CA LEU A 84 -0.33 14.58 3.06
C LEU A 84 1.17 14.52 3.35
N ALA A 85 1.56 13.88 4.46
CA ALA A 85 2.95 13.78 4.88
C ALA A 85 3.82 13.05 3.84
N ALA A 86 3.34 11.94 3.29
CA ALA A 86 4.04 11.15 2.29
C ALA A 86 4.30 11.94 0.99
N ILE A 87 3.30 12.65 0.48
CA ILE A 87 3.44 13.45 -0.74
C ILE A 87 4.39 14.62 -0.51
N VAL A 88 4.23 15.37 0.59
CA VAL A 88 5.10 16.50 0.91
C VAL A 88 6.55 16.03 1.06
N HIS A 89 6.80 14.98 1.83
CA HIS A 89 8.13 14.38 1.99
C HIS A 89 8.74 13.98 0.66
N THR A 90 7.96 13.33 -0.20
CA THR A 90 8.39 12.91 -1.54
C THR A 90 8.83 14.09 -2.40
N PHE A 91 8.07 15.19 -2.43
CA PHE A 91 8.44 16.39 -3.19
C PHE A 91 9.69 17.08 -2.63
N MET A 92 9.92 17.03 -1.33
CA MET A 92 11.11 17.60 -0.67
C MET A 92 12.37 16.78 -0.96
N THR A 93 12.30 15.45 -0.90
CA THR A 93 13.46 14.56 -0.97
C THR A 93 13.83 14.13 -2.38
N THR A 94 12.86 14.08 -3.32
CA THR A 94 13.10 13.53 -4.65
C THR A 94 13.88 14.50 -5.54
N HIS A 95 15.08 14.10 -5.94
CA HIS A 95 15.92 14.80 -6.88
C HIS A 95 15.82 14.15 -8.25
N LEU A 96 14.79 14.52 -9.02
CA LEU A 96 14.69 14.10 -10.42
C LEU A 96 15.39 15.13 -11.29
N GLY A 97 16.55 14.77 -11.84
CA GLY A 97 17.32 15.59 -12.76
C GLY A 97 17.59 14.89 -14.09
N GLY A 98 17.79 15.66 -15.16
CA GLY A 98 18.15 15.16 -16.47
C GLY A 98 17.05 14.40 -17.22
N PRO A 99 17.41 13.62 -18.27
CA PRO A 99 16.43 12.92 -19.13
C PRO A 99 15.63 11.84 -18.40
N LEU A 100 16.05 11.39 -17.21
CA LEU A 100 15.32 10.45 -16.36
C LEU A 100 14.09 11.09 -15.72
N ALA A 101 14.09 12.41 -15.50
CA ALA A 101 12.96 13.15 -14.91
C ALA A 101 11.67 13.04 -15.74
N VAL A 102 11.76 12.86 -17.06
CA VAL A 102 10.60 12.70 -17.95
C VAL A 102 10.34 11.23 -18.26
N ARG A 103 11.41 10.44 -18.45
CA ARG A 103 11.27 9.03 -18.84
C ARG A 103 10.66 8.18 -17.75
N LEU A 104 11.04 8.41 -16.49
CA LEU A 104 10.58 7.60 -15.36
C LEU A 104 9.08 7.80 -15.07
N PRO A 105 8.55 9.03 -14.89
CA PRO A 105 7.11 9.23 -14.71
C PRO A 105 6.26 8.67 -15.86
N ARG A 106 6.74 8.81 -17.11
CA ARG A 106 6.06 8.23 -18.27
C ARG A 106 5.98 6.70 -18.19
N LEU A 107 7.05 6.04 -17.76
CA LEU A 107 7.08 4.59 -17.61
C LEU A 107 6.16 4.13 -16.47
N LEU A 108 6.16 4.83 -15.33
CA LEU A 108 5.28 4.55 -14.21
C LEU A 108 3.83 4.74 -14.61
N LEU A 109 3.48 5.86 -15.22
CA LEU A 109 2.11 6.12 -15.70
C LEU A 109 1.62 5.04 -16.67
N MET A 110 2.46 4.65 -17.63
CA MET A 110 2.12 3.59 -18.58
C MET A 110 1.89 2.24 -17.87
N ASN A 111 2.72 1.90 -16.89
CA ASN A 111 2.55 0.67 -16.10
C ASN A 111 1.24 0.68 -15.33
N THR A 112 0.94 1.80 -14.66
CA THR A 112 -0.31 1.95 -13.89
C THR A 112 -1.54 1.89 -14.80
N LEU A 113 -1.52 2.52 -15.97
CA LEU A 113 -2.61 2.43 -16.94
C LEU A 113 -2.83 0.98 -17.42
N VAL A 114 -1.76 0.24 -17.70
CA VAL A 114 -1.85 -1.18 -18.06
C VAL A 114 -2.42 -2.00 -16.90
N ALA A 115 -1.98 -1.75 -15.67
CA ALA A 115 -2.47 -2.43 -14.48
C ALA A 115 -3.97 -2.21 -14.26
N ILE A 116 -4.43 -0.96 -14.36
CA ILE A 116 -5.86 -0.62 -14.28
C ILE A 116 -6.64 -1.32 -15.39
N THR A 117 -6.14 -1.29 -16.64
CA THR A 117 -6.80 -1.95 -17.79
C THR A 117 -6.92 -3.45 -17.58
N ILE A 118 -5.88 -4.12 -17.08
CA ILE A 118 -5.92 -5.54 -16.74
C ILE A 118 -6.95 -5.80 -15.65
N GLY A 119 -6.93 -5.01 -14.57
CA GLY A 119 -7.86 -5.13 -13.45
C GLY A 119 -9.32 -4.99 -13.91
N LEU A 120 -9.63 -3.93 -14.65
CA LEU A 120 -10.97 -3.68 -15.19
C LEU A 120 -11.42 -4.79 -16.15
N THR A 121 -10.53 -5.25 -17.03
CA THR A 121 -10.85 -6.34 -17.98
C THR A 121 -11.18 -7.63 -17.23
N VAL A 122 -10.35 -8.04 -16.28
CA VAL A 122 -10.59 -9.26 -15.49
C VAL A 122 -11.87 -9.14 -14.67
N ALA A 123 -12.11 -7.99 -14.02
CA ALA A 123 -13.32 -7.77 -13.23
C ALA A 123 -14.60 -7.74 -14.10
N ASN A 124 -14.53 -7.23 -15.33
CA ASN A 124 -15.66 -7.24 -16.26
C ASN A 124 -15.92 -8.63 -16.88
N VAL A 125 -14.87 -9.43 -17.10
CA VAL A 125 -15.03 -10.79 -17.66
C VAL A 125 -15.55 -11.75 -16.61
N ILE A 126 -15.00 -11.74 -15.40
CA ILE A 126 -15.38 -12.69 -14.33
C ILE A 126 -16.64 -12.25 -13.60
N GLN A 127 -16.86 -10.93 -13.47
CA GLN A 127 -18.01 -10.31 -12.81
C GLN A 127 -18.25 -10.87 -11.38
N PRO A 128 -17.22 -10.80 -10.50
CA PRO A 128 -17.26 -11.49 -9.20
C PRO A 128 -18.35 -10.96 -8.25
N GLY A 129 -18.87 -9.74 -8.47
CA GLY A 129 -19.96 -9.15 -7.69
C GLY A 129 -21.36 -9.52 -8.17
N ARG A 130 -21.51 -10.03 -9.40
CA ARG A 130 -22.82 -10.43 -9.92
C ARG A 130 -23.29 -11.72 -9.23
N GLY A 131 -24.43 -11.66 -8.55
CA GLY A 131 -25.01 -12.81 -7.83
C GLY A 131 -24.71 -12.83 -6.33
N ALA A 132 -23.98 -11.86 -5.78
CA ALA A 132 -23.78 -11.71 -4.35
C ALA A 132 -25.05 -11.31 -3.58
N GLY A 133 -26.14 -10.98 -4.31
CA GLY A 133 -27.49 -10.88 -3.75
C GLY A 133 -27.68 -9.83 -2.65
N LEU A 134 -26.88 -8.77 -2.64
CA LEU A 134 -27.33 -7.58 -1.93
C LEU A 134 -28.53 -7.06 -2.69
N ALA A 135 -29.74 -7.24 -2.12
CA ALA A 135 -30.90 -6.54 -2.62
C ALA A 135 -30.52 -5.06 -2.73
N PRO A 136 -30.83 -4.39 -3.84
CA PRO A 136 -30.56 -2.97 -3.94
C PRO A 136 -31.25 -2.31 -2.74
N SER A 137 -30.49 -1.89 -1.74
CA SER A 137 -30.96 -0.83 -0.87
C SER A 137 -31.30 0.28 -1.84
N GLU A 138 -32.54 0.76 -1.83
CA GLU A 138 -32.99 1.80 -2.78
C GLU A 138 -31.85 2.79 -2.95
N PRO A 139 -31.40 3.03 -4.17
CA PRO A 139 -30.25 3.91 -4.39
C PRO A 139 -30.67 5.31 -3.93
N SER A 140 -30.26 5.66 -2.73
CA SER A 140 -30.20 7.07 -2.31
C SER A 140 -29.02 7.82 -2.98
N VAL A 141 -28.47 7.22 -4.00
CA VAL A 141 -27.61 7.90 -4.95
C VAL A 141 -28.55 8.49 -5.98
N GLU A 142 -28.85 9.77 -5.84
CA GLU A 142 -29.35 10.57 -6.94
C GLU A 142 -28.54 10.17 -8.17
N THR A 143 -29.24 9.63 -9.17
CA THR A 143 -28.69 9.28 -10.47
C THR A 143 -28.18 10.60 -11.05
N THR A 144 -26.96 10.94 -10.75
CA THR A 144 -26.32 12.13 -11.28
C THR A 144 -26.21 11.92 -12.77
N ALA A 145 -27.14 12.59 -13.46
CA ALA A 145 -27.03 12.91 -14.88
C ALA A 145 -25.56 13.15 -15.20
N THR A 146 -25.09 12.61 -16.32
CA THR A 146 -23.78 12.79 -16.95
C THR A 146 -22.92 13.87 -16.27
N VAL A 147 -22.18 13.47 -15.24
CA VAL A 147 -21.30 14.41 -14.53
C VAL A 147 -20.22 14.81 -15.52
N ASN A 148 -20.26 16.09 -15.92
CA ASN A 148 -19.20 16.66 -16.76
C ASN A 148 -17.87 16.46 -15.98
N PRO A 149 -16.89 15.73 -16.52
CA PRO A 149 -15.64 15.43 -15.82
C PRO A 149 -14.92 16.68 -15.29
N LEU A 150 -15.11 17.82 -15.99
CA LEU A 150 -14.54 19.10 -15.58
C LEU A 150 -15.24 19.66 -14.33
N VAL A 151 -16.55 19.50 -14.21
CA VAL A 151 -17.30 19.91 -13.01
C VAL A 151 -16.90 19.05 -11.82
N ALA A 152 -16.84 17.72 -12.02
CA ALA A 152 -16.37 16.81 -10.98
C ALA A 152 -14.95 17.12 -10.53
N PHE A 153 -14.05 17.51 -11.44
CA PHE A 153 -12.70 17.96 -11.10
C PHE A 153 -12.72 19.21 -10.24
N ILE A 154 -13.50 20.24 -10.62
CA ILE A 154 -13.61 21.50 -9.89
C ILE A 154 -14.22 21.28 -8.50
N GLU A 155 -15.22 20.41 -8.36
CA GLU A 155 -15.85 20.09 -7.08
C GLU A 155 -14.91 19.38 -6.11
N ASN A 156 -13.91 18.67 -6.62
CA ASN A 156 -12.86 18.03 -5.83
C ASN A 156 -11.74 18.99 -5.40
N VAL A 157 -11.67 20.22 -5.96
CA VAL A 157 -10.73 21.24 -5.48
C VAL A 157 -11.17 21.72 -4.10
N PRO A 158 -10.31 21.63 -3.07
CA PRO A 158 -10.71 21.94 -1.71
C PRO A 158 -11.03 23.42 -1.52
N LYS A 159 -12.14 23.71 -0.83
CA LYS A 159 -12.52 25.09 -0.45
C LYS A 159 -11.69 25.64 0.71
N SER A 160 -10.95 24.79 1.42
CA SER A 160 -10.04 25.17 2.50
C SER A 160 -8.85 24.22 2.55
N LEU A 161 -7.70 24.68 3.06
CA LEU A 161 -6.48 23.87 3.15
C LEU A 161 -6.58 22.73 4.17
N LEU A 162 -7.35 22.91 5.24
CA LEU A 162 -7.51 21.92 6.30
C LEU A 162 -8.79 21.08 6.18
N GLY A 163 -9.77 21.55 5.39
CA GLY A 163 -11.04 20.86 5.20
C GLY A 163 -10.91 19.41 4.76
N PRO A 164 -10.08 19.10 3.75
CA PRO A 164 -9.90 17.71 3.28
C PRO A 164 -9.31 16.76 4.30
N LEU A 165 -8.58 17.26 5.31
CA LEU A 165 -7.99 16.43 6.37
C LEU A 165 -9.04 15.95 7.39
N GLY A 166 -10.17 16.64 7.51
CA GLY A 166 -11.24 16.32 8.45
C GLY A 166 -12.51 15.77 7.80
N ASP A 167 -12.55 15.63 6.48
CA ASP A 167 -13.73 15.22 5.73
C ASP A 167 -13.50 13.82 5.12
N ASP A 168 -14.22 12.84 5.63
CA ASP A 168 -14.17 11.48 5.15
C ASP A 168 -14.55 11.40 3.67
N GLY A 169 -13.62 10.97 2.83
CA GLY A 169 -13.84 10.75 1.41
C GLY A 169 -13.28 11.81 0.46
N LYS A 170 -12.74 12.94 0.95
CA LYS A 170 -12.12 13.97 0.09
C LYS A 170 -10.61 13.76 -0.11
N VAL A 171 -10.18 12.53 -0.33
CA VAL A 171 -8.76 12.16 -0.56
C VAL A 171 -8.15 12.97 -1.72
N ILE A 172 -8.91 13.23 -2.79
CA ILE A 172 -8.46 14.05 -3.92
C ILE A 172 -8.10 15.47 -3.44
N GLY A 173 -8.89 16.05 -2.56
CA GLY A 173 -8.60 17.35 -1.95
C GLY A 173 -7.31 17.34 -1.13
N VAL A 174 -7.03 16.26 -0.39
CA VAL A 174 -5.76 16.09 0.35
C VAL A 174 -4.57 16.04 -0.62
N ILE A 175 -4.70 15.34 -1.74
CA ILE A 175 -3.66 15.27 -2.78
C ILE A 175 -3.37 16.66 -3.36
N PHE A 176 -4.41 17.46 -3.67
CA PHE A 176 -4.21 18.84 -4.15
C PHE A 176 -3.42 19.68 -3.15
N VAL A 177 -3.81 19.66 -1.89
CA VAL A 177 -3.12 20.41 -0.83
C VAL A 177 -1.67 19.91 -0.69
N ALA A 178 -1.46 18.59 -0.67
CA ALA A 178 -0.16 17.99 -0.50
C ALA A 178 0.80 18.33 -1.66
N VAL A 179 0.32 18.24 -2.90
CA VAL A 179 1.10 18.60 -4.10
C VAL A 179 1.43 20.10 -4.09
N ALA A 180 0.47 20.97 -3.76
CA ALA A 180 0.71 22.42 -3.68
C ALA A 180 1.77 22.76 -2.63
N PHE A 181 1.66 22.19 -1.40
CA PHE A 181 2.65 22.39 -0.34
C PHE A 181 4.02 21.80 -0.70
N GLY A 182 4.06 20.58 -1.23
CA GLY A 182 5.29 19.93 -1.64
C GLY A 182 6.02 20.71 -2.73
N MET A 183 5.29 21.23 -3.74
CA MET A 183 5.87 22.09 -4.78
C MET A 183 6.35 23.43 -4.22
N ALA A 184 5.58 24.08 -3.34
CA ALA A 184 5.97 25.33 -2.70
C ALA A 184 7.27 25.16 -1.90
N LEU A 185 7.35 24.14 -1.05
CA LEU A 185 8.56 23.84 -0.27
C LEU A 185 9.76 23.51 -1.19
N ARG A 186 9.50 22.83 -2.30
CA ARG A 186 10.56 22.55 -3.28
C ARG A 186 11.13 23.81 -3.94
N THR A 187 10.36 24.85 -4.15
CA THR A 187 10.86 26.13 -4.71
C THR A 187 11.71 26.91 -3.71
N GLU A 188 11.48 26.73 -2.40
CA GLU A 188 12.22 27.37 -1.33
C GLU A 188 13.55 26.67 -0.96
N ARG A 189 14.03 25.74 -1.76
CA ARG A 189 15.27 24.98 -1.52
C ARG A 189 16.54 25.82 -1.34
N HIS A 190 16.51 27.09 -1.71
CA HIS A 190 17.61 28.01 -1.45
C HIS A 190 17.78 28.39 0.02
N ARG A 191 16.79 28.07 0.85
CA ARG A 191 16.81 28.26 2.31
C ARG A 191 17.26 26.96 2.99
N PRO A 192 17.85 27.01 4.21
CA PRO A 192 18.21 25.81 4.96
C PRO A 192 16.94 25.11 5.47
N LEU A 193 16.30 24.30 4.60
CA LEU A 193 15.06 23.58 4.90
C LEU A 193 15.30 22.26 5.66
N GLY A 194 16.56 21.93 6.02
CA GLY A 194 16.89 20.67 6.67
C GLY A 194 16.06 20.38 7.93
N THR A 195 15.75 21.40 8.73
CA THR A 195 14.90 21.25 9.93
C THR A 195 13.45 20.93 9.56
N VAL A 196 12.92 21.51 8.47
CA VAL A 196 11.54 21.25 8.00
C VAL A 196 11.46 19.85 7.39
N GLU A 197 12.47 19.44 6.62
CA GLU A 197 12.56 18.10 6.04
C GLU A 197 12.55 17.03 7.13
N HIS A 198 13.39 17.17 8.17
CA HIS A 198 13.39 16.26 9.31
C HIS A 198 12.08 16.25 10.08
N LEU A 199 11.39 17.39 10.20
CA LEU A 199 10.07 17.44 10.83
C LEU A 199 9.04 16.64 10.03
N VAL A 200 9.00 16.83 8.70
CA VAL A 200 8.08 16.10 7.82
C VAL A 200 8.38 14.60 7.83
N GLU A 201 9.66 14.23 7.81
CA GLU A 201 10.11 12.84 7.94
C GLU A 201 9.65 12.22 9.27
N LEU A 202 9.87 12.91 10.40
CA LEU A 202 9.45 12.46 11.73
C LEU A 202 7.93 12.28 11.81
N VAL A 203 7.16 13.21 11.26
CA VAL A 203 5.70 13.12 11.20
C VAL A 203 5.28 11.90 10.38
N LEU A 204 5.87 11.70 9.19
CA LEU A 204 5.58 10.56 8.33
C LEU A 204 5.90 9.22 9.02
N GLU A 205 7.08 9.10 9.63
CA GLU A 205 7.48 7.89 10.37
C GLU A 205 6.55 7.61 11.56
N SER A 206 6.13 8.66 12.28
CA SER A 206 5.19 8.54 13.39
C SER A 206 3.82 8.03 12.92
N LEU A 207 3.31 8.56 11.80
CA LEU A 207 2.05 8.11 11.21
C LEU A 207 2.15 6.66 10.69
N ILE A 208 3.26 6.28 10.08
CA ILE A 208 3.54 4.89 9.68
C ILE A 208 3.58 3.97 10.89
N LYS A 209 4.17 4.41 12.01
CA LYS A 209 4.20 3.63 13.24
C LYS A 209 2.79 3.41 13.83
N ILE A 210 1.95 4.45 13.82
CA ILE A 210 0.53 4.34 14.21
C ILE A 210 -0.20 3.36 13.28
N LEU A 211 0.04 3.46 11.97
CA LEU A 211 -0.52 2.53 10.98
C LEU A 211 -0.16 1.07 11.31
N HIS A 212 1.10 0.79 11.66
CA HIS A 212 1.51 -0.56 12.05
C HIS A 212 0.81 -1.06 13.32
N TRP A 213 0.54 -0.19 14.30
CA TRP A 213 -0.24 -0.57 15.48
C TRP A 213 -1.69 -0.94 15.11
N ILE A 214 -2.31 -0.18 14.22
CA ILE A 214 -3.67 -0.49 13.73
C ILE A 214 -3.65 -1.82 12.95
N ILE A 215 -2.67 -2.02 12.07
CA ILE A 215 -2.51 -3.25 11.29
C ILE A 215 -2.32 -4.48 12.19
N ALA A 216 -1.66 -4.35 13.33
CA ALA A 216 -1.49 -5.46 14.27
C ALA A 216 -2.83 -6.00 14.80
N VAL A 217 -3.87 -5.17 14.83
CA VAL A 217 -5.23 -5.54 15.28
C VAL A 217 -6.11 -6.06 14.12
N VAL A 218 -5.70 -5.89 12.87
CA VAL A 218 -6.47 -6.32 11.68
C VAL A 218 -6.91 -7.78 11.72
N PRO A 219 -6.10 -8.77 12.15
CA PRO A 219 -6.57 -10.16 12.21
C PRO A 219 -7.80 -10.37 13.08
N LEU A 220 -7.89 -9.65 14.20
CA LEU A 220 -9.06 -9.66 15.08
C LEU A 220 -10.26 -8.94 14.42
N ALA A 221 -10.01 -7.84 13.74
CA ALA A 221 -11.01 -7.11 12.96
C ALA A 221 -11.63 -7.98 11.87
N VAL A 222 -10.78 -8.68 11.11
CA VAL A 222 -11.19 -9.60 10.03
C VAL A 222 -12.01 -10.77 10.61
N PHE A 223 -11.54 -11.38 11.68
CA PHE A 223 -12.31 -12.42 12.38
C PHE A 223 -13.72 -11.96 12.69
N GLY A 224 -13.86 -10.79 13.33
CA GLY A 224 -15.17 -10.28 13.76
C GLY A 224 -16.09 -9.89 12.59
N ILE A 225 -15.54 -9.25 11.55
CA ILE A 225 -16.31 -8.88 10.34
C ILE A 225 -16.80 -10.14 9.61
N VAL A 226 -15.91 -11.12 9.38
CA VAL A 226 -16.23 -12.36 8.70
C VAL A 226 -17.30 -13.15 9.49
N ALA A 227 -17.13 -13.27 10.81
CA ALA A 227 -18.11 -13.93 11.66
C ALA A 227 -19.50 -13.25 11.57
N SER A 228 -19.52 -11.92 11.59
CA SER A 228 -20.77 -11.17 11.45
C SER A 228 -21.43 -11.40 10.09
N ILE A 229 -20.69 -11.24 8.97
CA ILE A 229 -21.23 -11.40 7.60
C ILE A 229 -21.77 -12.82 7.42
N VAL A 230 -20.99 -13.85 7.76
CA VAL A 230 -21.40 -15.25 7.60
C VAL A 230 -22.63 -15.56 8.47
N GLY A 231 -22.68 -15.00 9.69
CA GLY A 231 -23.79 -15.25 10.62
C GLY A 231 -25.08 -14.53 10.27
N THR A 232 -25.02 -13.29 9.74
CA THR A 232 -26.22 -12.48 9.46
C THR A 232 -26.70 -12.59 8.03
N GLU A 233 -25.77 -12.68 7.06
CA GLU A 233 -26.09 -12.60 5.63
C GLU A 233 -25.89 -13.94 4.91
N GLY A 234 -25.28 -14.89 5.60
CA GLY A 234 -25.05 -16.23 5.07
C GLY A 234 -23.78 -16.39 4.24
N PHE A 235 -23.57 -17.58 3.71
CA PHE A 235 -22.34 -17.96 3.03
C PHE A 235 -22.22 -17.40 1.60
N ALA A 236 -23.33 -17.00 0.98
CA ALA A 236 -23.32 -16.56 -0.43
C ALA A 236 -22.47 -15.30 -0.66
N GLN A 237 -22.53 -14.33 0.23
CA GLN A 237 -21.70 -13.12 0.13
C GLN A 237 -20.21 -13.42 0.35
N PHE A 238 -19.91 -14.36 1.23
CA PHE A 238 -18.54 -14.82 1.45
C PHE A 238 -17.99 -15.55 0.20
N GLN A 239 -18.83 -16.28 -0.52
CA GLN A 239 -18.45 -16.91 -1.79
C GLN A 239 -18.10 -15.85 -2.86
N ALA A 240 -18.89 -14.78 -2.98
CA ALA A 240 -18.58 -13.67 -3.91
C ALA A 240 -17.24 -13.02 -3.60
N LEU A 241 -16.94 -12.81 -2.31
CA LEU A 241 -15.63 -12.30 -1.87
C LEU A 241 -14.50 -13.28 -2.25
N GLY A 242 -14.72 -14.59 -2.12
CA GLY A 242 -13.77 -15.61 -2.56
C GLY A 242 -13.48 -15.55 -4.07
N ILE A 243 -14.53 -15.40 -4.88
CA ILE A 243 -14.40 -15.22 -6.35
C ILE A 243 -13.64 -13.94 -6.66
N PHE A 244 -13.91 -12.84 -5.94
CA PHE A 244 -13.18 -11.58 -6.08
C PHE A 244 -11.70 -11.75 -5.79
N VAL A 245 -11.32 -12.40 -4.69
CA VAL A 245 -9.92 -12.68 -4.34
C VAL A 245 -9.22 -13.49 -5.44
N LEU A 246 -9.85 -14.54 -5.94
CA LEU A 246 -9.30 -15.34 -7.05
C LEU A 246 -9.14 -14.51 -8.32
N SER A 247 -10.08 -13.63 -8.61
CA SER A 247 -10.01 -12.71 -9.77
C SER A 247 -8.84 -11.74 -9.63
N VAL A 248 -8.60 -11.20 -8.43
CA VAL A 248 -7.44 -10.34 -8.14
C VAL A 248 -6.13 -11.10 -8.32
N LEU A 249 -6.04 -12.33 -7.81
CA LEU A 249 -4.84 -13.17 -7.99
C LEU A 249 -4.57 -13.47 -9.48
N LEU A 250 -5.61 -13.73 -10.27
CA LEU A 250 -5.49 -13.90 -11.71
C LEU A 250 -4.99 -12.62 -12.40
N ALA A 251 -5.57 -11.48 -12.06
CA ALA A 251 -5.15 -10.18 -12.61
C ALA A 251 -3.69 -9.85 -12.26
N LEU A 252 -3.27 -10.12 -11.03
CA LEU A 252 -1.87 -9.96 -10.60
C LEU A 252 -0.93 -10.91 -11.35
N ALA A 253 -1.35 -12.15 -11.62
CA ALA A 253 -0.57 -13.09 -12.42
C ALA A 253 -0.40 -12.61 -13.86
N ILE A 254 -1.45 -12.05 -14.48
CA ILE A 254 -1.40 -11.42 -15.81
C ILE A 254 -0.46 -10.23 -15.80
N GLN A 255 -0.56 -9.35 -14.79
CA GLN A 255 0.33 -8.19 -14.63
C GLN A 255 1.79 -8.61 -14.44
N ALA A 256 2.07 -9.63 -13.64
CA ALA A 256 3.42 -10.18 -13.49
C ALA A 256 3.95 -10.74 -14.80
N THR A 257 3.12 -11.45 -15.56
CA THR A 257 3.46 -11.96 -16.89
C THR A 257 3.78 -10.82 -17.86
N TYR A 258 2.98 -9.75 -17.86
CA TYR A 258 3.27 -8.54 -18.64
C TYR A 258 4.65 -7.96 -18.33
N TYR A 259 5.03 -7.86 -17.05
CA TYR A 259 6.37 -7.39 -16.68
C TYR A 259 7.47 -8.30 -17.17
N LEU A 260 7.32 -9.62 -17.03
CA LEU A 260 8.32 -10.59 -17.50
C LEU A 260 8.50 -10.54 -19.02
N VAL A 261 7.39 -10.43 -19.77
CA VAL A 261 7.40 -10.26 -21.23
C VAL A 261 8.10 -8.96 -21.61
N ARG A 262 7.75 -7.86 -20.94
CA ARG A 262 8.38 -6.57 -21.20
C ARG A 262 9.89 -6.55 -20.91
N ILE A 263 10.32 -7.20 -19.84
CA ILE A 263 11.75 -7.37 -19.52
C ILE A 263 12.44 -8.22 -20.58
N ARG A 264 11.78 -9.28 -21.04
CA ARG A 264 12.34 -10.20 -22.05
C ARG A 264 12.64 -9.50 -23.37
N PHE A 265 11.82 -8.54 -23.78
CA PHE A 265 11.95 -7.84 -25.06
C PHE A 265 12.54 -6.44 -24.94
N GLY A 266 12.46 -5.80 -23.78
CA GLY A 266 12.88 -4.42 -23.56
C GLY A 266 14.18 -4.26 -22.76
N SER A 267 14.76 -5.35 -22.24
CA SER A 267 15.95 -5.31 -21.39
C SER A 267 16.99 -6.36 -21.80
N TRP A 268 18.23 -6.14 -21.44
CA TRP A 268 19.31 -7.12 -21.56
C TRP A 268 19.24 -8.20 -20.49
N VAL A 269 18.53 -7.94 -19.37
CA VAL A 269 18.33 -8.88 -18.24
C VAL A 269 17.32 -9.94 -18.64
N ARG A 270 17.64 -11.21 -18.40
CA ARG A 270 16.69 -12.30 -18.61
C ARG A 270 15.69 -12.39 -17.45
N PRO A 271 14.39 -12.64 -17.72
CA PRO A 271 13.38 -12.77 -16.66
C PRO A 271 13.77 -13.77 -15.56
N CYS A 272 14.36 -14.91 -15.92
CA CYS A 272 14.81 -15.92 -14.97
C CYS A 272 15.93 -15.42 -14.05
N GLU A 273 16.86 -14.61 -14.58
CA GLU A 273 17.95 -14.02 -13.81
C GLU A 273 17.42 -12.99 -12.83
N LEU A 274 16.46 -12.17 -13.26
CA LEU A 274 15.78 -11.23 -12.38
C LEU A 274 15.05 -11.93 -11.24
N LEU A 275 14.28 -12.99 -11.53
CA LEU A 275 13.54 -13.73 -10.50
C LEU A 275 14.48 -14.46 -9.53
N ARG A 276 15.58 -15.02 -10.03
CA ARG A 276 16.58 -15.68 -9.17
C ARG A 276 17.35 -14.67 -8.33
N GLY A 277 17.82 -13.58 -8.93
CA GLY A 277 18.57 -12.52 -8.23
C GLY A 277 17.71 -11.77 -7.24
N GLY A 278 16.44 -11.51 -7.58
CA GLY A 278 15.47 -10.79 -6.75
C GLY A 278 14.70 -11.64 -5.74
N ARG A 279 14.95 -12.96 -5.66
CA ARG A 279 14.18 -13.90 -4.84
C ARG A 279 13.99 -13.42 -3.40
N ASP A 280 15.07 -13.01 -2.73
CA ASP A 280 15.02 -12.61 -1.33
C ASP A 280 14.21 -11.32 -1.14
N ALA A 281 14.32 -10.38 -2.09
CA ALA A 281 13.50 -9.18 -2.09
C ALA A 281 12.00 -9.51 -2.29
N LEU A 282 11.67 -10.43 -3.21
CA LEU A 282 10.29 -10.88 -3.43
C LEU A 282 9.70 -11.56 -2.19
N VAL A 283 10.46 -12.46 -1.56
CA VAL A 283 10.03 -13.15 -0.33
C VAL A 283 9.84 -12.16 0.81
N MET A 284 10.78 -11.21 0.96
CA MET A 284 10.67 -10.19 2.00
C MET A 284 9.49 -9.26 1.76
N ALA A 285 9.27 -8.80 0.51
CA ALA A 285 8.12 -7.95 0.15
C ALA A 285 6.78 -8.64 0.45
N PHE A 286 6.67 -9.92 0.10
CA PHE A 286 5.48 -10.72 0.40
C PHE A 286 5.27 -10.89 1.90
N SER A 287 6.33 -11.17 2.65
CA SER A 287 6.25 -11.43 4.10
C SER A 287 5.95 -10.18 4.91
N THR A 288 6.51 -9.04 4.51
CA THR A 288 6.33 -7.76 5.21
C THR A 288 5.11 -6.99 4.71
N ALA A 289 4.57 -7.33 3.53
CA ALA A 289 3.58 -6.55 2.79
C ALA A 289 3.98 -5.06 2.66
N SER A 290 5.30 -4.79 2.58
CA SER A 290 5.85 -3.43 2.52
C SER A 290 6.99 -3.32 1.52
N SER A 291 6.76 -2.57 0.44
CA SER A 291 7.80 -2.27 -0.56
C SER A 291 8.91 -1.41 0.04
N THR A 292 8.56 -0.48 0.91
CA THR A 292 9.50 0.44 1.58
C THR A 292 10.44 -0.32 2.52
N ALA A 293 9.91 -1.24 3.35
CA ALA A 293 10.73 -2.08 4.22
C ALA A 293 11.67 -3.00 3.43
N THR A 294 11.30 -3.38 2.22
CA THR A 294 12.06 -4.27 1.34
C THR A 294 13.12 -3.51 0.51
N MET A 295 13.05 -2.20 0.45
CA MET A 295 13.87 -1.35 -0.41
C MET A 295 15.38 -1.64 -0.33
N PRO A 296 16.03 -1.76 0.84
CA PRO A 296 17.46 -2.05 0.94
C PRO A 296 17.81 -3.40 0.30
N VAL A 297 16.98 -4.43 0.55
CA VAL A 297 17.19 -5.77 -0.02
C VAL A 297 16.97 -5.76 -1.52
N THR A 298 15.98 -5.01 -2.01
CA THR A 298 15.73 -4.83 -3.44
C THR A 298 16.91 -4.14 -4.11
N TYR A 299 17.45 -3.08 -3.52
CA TYR A 299 18.63 -2.40 -4.04
C TYR A 299 19.83 -3.33 -4.15
N ALA A 300 20.18 -4.04 -3.07
CA ALA A 300 21.28 -5.00 -3.05
C ALA A 300 21.08 -6.13 -4.08
N ALA A 301 19.85 -6.67 -4.18
CA ALA A 301 19.54 -7.72 -5.16
C ALA A 301 19.73 -7.23 -6.61
N LEU A 302 19.23 -6.03 -6.92
CA LEU A 302 19.36 -5.45 -8.27
C LEU A 302 20.81 -5.13 -8.64
N LYS A 303 21.60 -4.61 -7.71
CA LYS A 303 22.99 -4.23 -7.91
C LYS A 303 23.91 -5.46 -7.96
N ASP A 304 23.91 -6.26 -6.91
CA ASP A 304 24.93 -7.28 -6.67
C ASP A 304 24.64 -8.61 -7.35
N ARG A 305 23.33 -8.96 -7.49
CA ARG A 305 22.92 -10.27 -8.06
C ARG A 305 22.43 -10.17 -9.51
N VAL A 306 21.70 -9.10 -9.85
CA VAL A 306 21.23 -8.87 -11.23
C VAL A 306 22.27 -8.12 -12.06
N GLY A 307 23.19 -7.39 -11.41
CA GLY A 307 24.28 -6.67 -12.06
C GLY A 307 23.86 -5.35 -12.71
N LEU A 308 22.83 -4.69 -12.17
CA LEU A 308 22.44 -3.36 -12.65
C LEU A 308 23.47 -2.31 -12.20
N ARG A 309 23.59 -1.24 -12.99
CA ARG A 309 24.39 -0.06 -12.60
C ARG A 309 23.81 0.51 -11.31
N ASP A 310 24.66 1.04 -10.43
CA ASP A 310 24.29 1.63 -9.14
C ASP A 310 23.13 2.61 -9.24
N GLN A 311 23.21 3.56 -10.18
CA GLN A 311 22.15 4.54 -10.41
C GLN A 311 20.81 3.89 -10.80
N SER A 312 20.84 2.83 -11.64
CA SER A 312 19.62 2.13 -12.04
C SER A 312 19.03 1.28 -10.92
N ALA A 313 19.88 0.62 -10.13
CA ALA A 313 19.48 -0.18 -8.99
C ALA A 313 18.88 0.71 -7.88
N SER A 314 19.53 1.84 -7.57
CA SER A 314 19.06 2.83 -6.61
C SER A 314 17.71 3.42 -7.05
N MET A 315 17.59 3.91 -8.28
CA MET A 315 16.31 4.45 -8.78
C MET A 315 15.22 3.38 -8.84
N GLY A 316 15.54 2.16 -9.28
CA GLY A 316 14.58 1.06 -9.31
C GLY A 316 14.05 0.70 -7.93
N ALA A 317 14.93 0.64 -6.93
CA ALA A 317 14.54 0.32 -5.56
C ALA A 317 13.83 1.48 -4.87
N LEU A 318 14.42 2.69 -4.87
CA LEU A 318 13.90 3.86 -4.12
C LEU A 318 12.63 4.42 -4.77
N VAL A 319 12.69 4.72 -6.07
CA VAL A 319 11.55 5.31 -6.78
C VAL A 319 10.48 4.25 -7.03
N GLY A 320 10.89 3.02 -7.39
CA GLY A 320 9.96 1.92 -7.60
C GLY A 320 9.14 1.61 -6.34
N ALA A 321 9.77 1.53 -5.16
CA ALA A 321 9.07 1.22 -3.93
C ALA A 321 8.04 2.28 -3.51
N ASN A 322 8.30 3.55 -3.82
CA ASN A 322 7.45 4.67 -3.37
C ASN A 322 6.41 5.09 -4.41
N PHE A 323 6.70 4.96 -5.71
CA PHE A 323 5.85 5.50 -6.77
C PHE A 323 5.19 4.44 -7.65
N ASN A 324 5.68 3.21 -7.66
CA ASN A 324 5.14 2.16 -8.53
C ASN A 324 4.15 1.29 -7.77
N ASN A 325 2.95 1.80 -7.54
CA ASN A 325 1.87 1.10 -6.85
C ASN A 325 0.88 0.44 -7.82
N ASP A 326 1.38 -0.19 -8.88
CA ASP A 326 0.54 -0.80 -9.93
C ASP A 326 -0.37 -1.91 -9.40
N GLY A 327 0.11 -2.71 -8.42
CA GLY A 327 -0.71 -3.73 -7.78
C GLY A 327 -1.89 -3.14 -7.00
N THR A 328 -1.67 -2.02 -6.32
CA THR A 328 -2.73 -1.28 -5.60
C THR A 328 -3.73 -0.69 -6.58
N ALA A 329 -3.27 -0.02 -7.64
CA ALA A 329 -4.14 0.57 -8.66
C ALA A 329 -5.01 -0.49 -9.37
N LEU A 330 -4.44 -1.66 -9.69
CA LEU A 330 -5.15 -2.81 -10.22
C LEU A 330 -6.25 -3.28 -9.26
N TYR A 331 -5.88 -3.48 -7.99
CA TYR A 331 -6.81 -3.93 -6.97
C TYR A 331 -7.95 -2.93 -6.73
N GLU A 332 -7.64 -1.64 -6.63
CA GLU A 332 -8.64 -0.57 -6.41
C GLU A 332 -9.64 -0.49 -7.57
N ALA A 333 -9.16 -0.58 -8.81
CA ALA A 333 -10.01 -0.62 -9.99
C ALA A 333 -10.96 -1.84 -9.98
N MET A 334 -10.44 -3.01 -9.62
CA MET A 334 -11.26 -4.23 -9.48
C MET A 334 -12.26 -4.12 -8.33
N ALA A 335 -11.84 -3.55 -7.18
CA ALA A 335 -12.71 -3.38 -6.02
C ALA A 335 -13.87 -2.43 -6.30
N ALA A 336 -13.61 -1.33 -7.02
CA ALA A 336 -14.65 -0.40 -7.44
C ALA A 336 -15.73 -1.08 -8.32
N LEU A 337 -15.29 -1.86 -9.32
CA LEU A 337 -16.22 -2.64 -10.16
C LEU A 337 -16.94 -3.73 -9.37
N PHE A 338 -16.27 -4.42 -8.47
CA PHE A 338 -16.87 -5.44 -7.61
C PHE A 338 -18.01 -4.85 -6.78
N ILE A 339 -17.77 -3.70 -6.13
CA ILE A 339 -18.79 -2.99 -5.35
C ILE A 339 -19.95 -2.55 -6.25
N ALA A 340 -19.66 -1.96 -7.42
CA ALA A 340 -20.69 -1.55 -8.36
C ALA A 340 -21.57 -2.74 -8.81
N GLN A 341 -20.95 -3.87 -9.13
CA GLN A 341 -21.67 -5.11 -9.49
C GLN A 341 -22.53 -5.63 -8.33
N MET A 342 -22.05 -5.54 -7.09
CA MET A 342 -22.83 -5.96 -5.91
C MET A 342 -24.09 -5.14 -5.69
N ILE A 343 -24.04 -3.82 -5.95
CA ILE A 343 -25.20 -2.91 -5.82
C ILE A 343 -26.02 -2.80 -7.11
N GLY A 344 -25.72 -3.61 -8.13
CA GLY A 344 -26.49 -3.64 -9.38
C GLY A 344 -26.25 -2.46 -10.32
N MET A 345 -25.16 -1.69 -10.13
CA MET A 345 -24.77 -0.63 -11.04
C MET A 345 -23.95 -1.21 -12.21
N ASP A 346 -24.40 -1.00 -13.43
CA ASP A 346 -23.62 -1.31 -14.63
C ASP A 346 -22.63 -0.16 -14.90
N LEU A 347 -21.34 -0.42 -14.63
CA LEU A 347 -20.22 0.45 -14.96
C LEU A 347 -19.38 -0.12 -16.13
N SER A 348 -20.04 -0.83 -17.07
CA SER A 348 -19.39 -1.40 -18.25
C SER A 348 -19.08 -0.34 -19.32
#